data_b936defba22b79df7c1411ec6b589ea5
#
_entry.id   b936defba22b79df7c1411ec6b589ea5
#
_cell.length_a   1.000
_cell.length_b   1.000
_cell.length_c   1.000
_cell.angle_alpha   90.00
_cell.angle_beta   90.00
_cell.angle_gamma   90.00
#
_symmetry.space_group_name_H-M   'P 1'
#
loop_
_entity.id
_entity.type
_entity.pdbx_description
1 polymer ?
#
loop_
_entity_poly.entity_id
_entity_poly.type
_entity_poly.pdbx_seq_one_letter_code
_entity_poly.pdbx_strand_id
1 'polypeptide(L)'
;RTVWHIPDKAGRIMNPHVNNPKMVPPDLVKYTLPAVFNQAGYDTMRTCKNGNSYASANNLFQVRHDGTRRGDTDEKGSAWHAEQVLDYLNERQSAKDTDPFLIYFGFSHPHDVRDGKPELLAKYGAVNHNDQETLPPSNSKQPPLPINYLPAHPFDHGHTTVRDEVGVKGVWKRRDERTIRNEIGRQFACSENIDIQIGRVLKKLEAMGEIENTYIIYTADHGMAIGRH
;
A
#
# COMPACT_ATOMS: atom_id res chain seq x y z
N ARG A 1 0.55 -3.07 -19.46
CA ARG A 1 -0.48 -4.09 -19.69
C ARG A 1 -1.10 -4.51 -18.37
N THR A 2 -2.40 -4.72 -18.33
CA THR A 2 -3.13 -5.21 -17.15
C THR A 2 -3.01 -6.72 -17.04
N VAL A 3 -3.38 -7.27 -15.88
CA VAL A 3 -3.45 -8.72 -15.64
C VAL A 3 -4.25 -9.47 -16.71
N TRP A 4 -5.21 -8.84 -17.35
CA TRP A 4 -6.03 -9.39 -18.44
C TRP A 4 -5.26 -9.67 -19.73
N HIS A 5 -4.07 -9.08 -19.90
CA HIS A 5 -3.20 -9.30 -21.04
C HIS A 5 -2.13 -10.36 -20.78
N ILE A 6 -2.09 -10.90 -19.58
CA ILE A 6 -1.21 -12.00 -19.21
C ILE A 6 -2.04 -13.27 -19.39
N PRO A 7 -1.73 -14.13 -20.36
CA PRO A 7 -2.50 -15.34 -20.57
C PRO A 7 -2.34 -16.27 -19.38
N ASP A 8 -3.44 -16.50 -18.71
CA ASP A 8 -3.52 -17.48 -17.64
C ASP A 8 -4.71 -18.41 -17.92
N LYS A 9 -4.42 -19.65 -18.21
CA LYS A 9 -5.45 -20.68 -18.42
C LYS A 9 -6.25 -20.99 -17.15
N ALA A 10 -5.83 -20.50 -16.01
CA ALA A 10 -6.41 -20.85 -14.73
C ALA A 10 -6.86 -19.65 -13.90
N GLY A 11 -6.78 -18.41 -14.38
CA GLY A 11 -7.08 -17.20 -13.61
C GLY A 11 -6.17 -17.03 -12.40
N ARG A 12 -4.98 -17.63 -12.38
CA ARG A 12 -4.13 -17.75 -11.21
C ARG A 12 -2.85 -16.92 -11.25
N ILE A 13 -2.84 -15.83 -11.99
CA ILE A 13 -1.70 -14.89 -11.93
C ILE A 13 -1.65 -14.14 -10.58
N MET A 14 -2.25 -14.68 -9.59
CA MET A 14 -2.26 -14.13 -8.24
C MET A 14 -0.99 -14.42 -7.46
N ASN A 15 -0.05 -15.17 -8.00
CA ASN A 15 1.22 -15.43 -7.32
C ASN A 15 2.41 -15.35 -8.29
N PRO A 16 2.80 -14.13 -8.66
CA PRO A 16 3.90 -13.86 -9.59
C PRO A 16 5.28 -14.04 -8.97
N HIS A 17 5.39 -14.68 -7.82
CA HIS A 17 6.70 -15.06 -7.26
C HIS A 17 7.42 -16.08 -8.14
N VAL A 18 6.73 -16.63 -9.14
CA VAL A 18 7.28 -17.64 -10.02
C VAL A 18 7.47 -17.04 -11.40
N ASN A 19 8.71 -16.80 -11.78
CA ASN A 19 9.10 -16.66 -13.17
C ASN A 19 8.87 -18.01 -13.90
N ASN A 20 7.62 -18.37 -14.05
CA ASN A 20 7.29 -19.59 -14.77
C ASN A 20 6.98 -19.21 -16.23
N PRO A 21 7.88 -19.49 -17.17
CA PRO A 21 7.68 -19.13 -18.58
C PRO A 21 6.46 -19.83 -19.21
N LYS A 22 5.92 -20.87 -18.56
CA LYS A 22 4.66 -21.51 -18.98
C LYS A 22 3.42 -20.70 -18.57
N MET A 23 3.56 -19.83 -17.58
CA MET A 23 2.45 -19.01 -17.06
C MET A 23 2.50 -17.58 -17.56
N VAL A 24 3.71 -17.04 -17.74
CA VAL A 24 3.91 -15.66 -18.19
C VAL A 24 4.82 -15.68 -19.41
N PRO A 25 4.36 -15.23 -20.58
CA PRO A 25 5.21 -15.15 -21.76
C PRO A 25 6.49 -14.35 -21.47
N PRO A 26 7.67 -14.89 -21.82
CA PRO A 26 8.97 -14.27 -21.48
C PRO A 26 9.13 -12.83 -21.97
N ASP A 27 8.47 -12.51 -23.08
CA ASP A 27 8.55 -11.18 -23.69
C ASP A 27 7.68 -10.12 -22.99
N LEU A 28 6.75 -10.51 -22.11
CA LEU A 28 5.91 -9.54 -21.37
C LEU A 28 6.74 -8.65 -20.45
N VAL A 29 7.85 -9.10 -19.95
CA VAL A 29 8.70 -8.34 -19.04
C VAL A 29 9.18 -7.04 -19.66
N LYS A 30 9.41 -7.03 -20.99
CA LYS A 30 9.87 -5.83 -21.73
C LYS A 30 8.83 -4.70 -21.80
N TYR A 31 7.57 -4.99 -21.49
CA TYR A 31 6.48 -4.02 -21.49
C TYR A 31 6.09 -3.56 -20.07
N THR A 32 6.87 -3.95 -19.08
CA THR A 32 6.65 -3.52 -17.69
C THR A 32 7.20 -2.13 -17.46
N LEU A 33 6.69 -1.46 -16.43
CA LEU A 33 7.09 -0.10 -16.08
C LEU A 33 8.62 0.05 -16.00
N PRO A 34 9.36 -0.74 -15.17
CA PRO A 34 10.81 -0.58 -15.09
C PRO A 34 11.53 -0.89 -16.41
N ALA A 35 11.05 -1.87 -17.20
CA ALA A 35 11.69 -2.17 -18.48
C ALA A 35 11.61 -1.00 -19.45
N VAL A 36 10.44 -0.36 -19.56
CA VAL A 36 10.23 0.77 -20.47
C VAL A 36 11.07 1.97 -20.05
N PHE A 37 11.10 2.30 -18.75
CA PHE A 37 11.86 3.44 -18.25
C PHE A 37 13.36 3.20 -18.32
N ASN A 38 13.86 2.00 -17.97
CA ASN A 38 15.27 1.65 -18.17
C ASN A 38 15.69 1.78 -19.64
N GLN A 39 14.83 1.32 -20.57
CA GLN A 39 15.11 1.45 -22.00
C GLN A 39 15.13 2.91 -22.47
N ALA A 40 14.36 3.77 -21.81
CA ALA A 40 14.33 5.20 -22.10
C ALA A 40 15.47 5.98 -21.42
N GLY A 41 16.37 5.32 -20.72
CA GLY A 41 17.52 5.94 -20.05
C GLY A 41 17.21 6.54 -18.68
N TYR A 42 16.14 6.11 -18.03
CA TYR A 42 15.81 6.53 -16.66
C TYR A 42 16.50 5.62 -15.64
N ASP A 43 16.98 6.22 -14.57
CA ASP A 43 17.29 5.47 -13.36
C ASP A 43 16.02 5.07 -12.66
N THR A 44 15.90 3.80 -12.29
CA THR A 44 14.68 3.28 -11.72
C THR A 44 14.87 2.78 -10.30
N MET A 45 14.07 3.33 -9.38
CA MET A 45 14.03 2.98 -7.97
C MET A 45 12.64 2.49 -7.59
N ARG A 46 12.59 1.49 -6.75
CA ARG A 46 11.35 0.98 -6.16
C ARG A 46 11.51 0.77 -4.67
N THR A 47 10.53 1.25 -3.90
CA THR A 47 10.24 0.75 -2.56
C THR A 47 8.78 0.33 -2.48
N CYS A 48 8.49 -0.85 -1.95
CA CYS A 48 7.14 -1.37 -1.79
C CYS A 48 7.13 -2.57 -0.84
N LYS A 49 5.95 -2.99 -0.42
CA LYS A 49 5.83 -4.28 0.29
C LYS A 49 6.26 -5.44 -0.60
N ASN A 50 6.79 -6.48 0.02
CA ASN A 50 7.03 -7.75 -0.65
C ASN A 50 5.69 -8.49 -0.89
N GLY A 51 5.58 -9.19 -2.01
CA GLY A 51 4.42 -10.02 -2.36
C GLY A 51 3.51 -9.44 -3.45
N ASN A 52 2.64 -10.27 -3.98
CA ASN A 52 1.64 -9.97 -5.02
C ASN A 52 2.15 -9.11 -6.18
N SER A 53 3.37 -9.37 -6.64
CA SER A 53 4.02 -8.59 -7.66
C SER A 53 4.77 -9.47 -8.66
N TYR A 54 4.84 -9.01 -9.89
CA TYR A 54 5.55 -9.73 -10.95
C TYR A 54 7.06 -9.66 -10.73
N ALA A 55 7.65 -10.74 -10.22
CA ALA A 55 9.05 -10.78 -9.81
C ALA A 55 10.02 -10.38 -10.92
N SER A 56 9.80 -10.84 -12.16
CA SER A 56 10.64 -10.45 -13.30
C SER A 56 10.66 -8.95 -13.55
N ALA A 57 9.51 -8.28 -13.39
CA ALA A 57 9.45 -6.83 -13.50
C ALA A 57 10.17 -6.13 -12.34
N ASN A 58 9.91 -6.60 -11.11
CA ASN A 58 10.54 -5.99 -9.93
C ASN A 58 12.06 -6.10 -9.95
N ASN A 59 12.60 -7.18 -10.51
CA ASN A 59 14.05 -7.39 -10.64
C ASN A 59 14.71 -6.45 -11.66
N LEU A 60 13.93 -5.71 -12.44
CA LEU A 60 14.45 -4.73 -13.39
C LEU A 60 14.64 -3.34 -12.79
N PHE A 61 14.10 -3.05 -11.61
CA PHE A 61 14.44 -1.82 -10.91
C PHE A 61 15.92 -1.86 -10.50
N GLN A 62 16.66 -0.82 -10.82
CA GLN A 62 18.10 -0.71 -10.53
C GLN A 62 18.34 -0.60 -9.02
N VAL A 63 17.49 0.17 -8.33
CA VAL A 63 17.47 0.25 -6.87
C VAL A 63 16.16 -0.32 -6.36
N ARG A 64 16.23 -1.26 -5.41
CA ARG A 64 15.05 -1.95 -4.94
C ARG A 64 15.08 -2.21 -3.43
N HIS A 65 14.04 -1.76 -2.75
CA HIS A 65 13.83 -1.96 -1.33
C HIS A 65 12.47 -2.61 -1.09
N ASP A 66 12.46 -3.83 -0.60
CA ASP A 66 11.23 -4.58 -0.33
C ASP A 66 10.91 -4.59 1.17
N GLY A 67 9.79 -4.01 1.55
CA GLY A 67 9.23 -4.12 2.89
C GLY A 67 8.73 -5.53 3.16
N THR A 68 9.27 -6.21 4.18
CA THR A 68 8.90 -7.59 4.53
C THR A 68 7.79 -7.67 5.56
N ARG A 69 7.47 -6.57 6.22
CA ARG A 69 6.42 -6.48 7.23
C ARG A 69 5.38 -5.44 6.83
N ARG A 70 4.16 -5.64 7.30
CA ARG A 70 3.10 -4.66 7.31
C ARG A 70 3.09 -4.00 8.68
N GLY A 71 2.48 -2.87 8.77
CA GLY A 71 2.44 -2.09 10.00
C GLY A 71 3.16 -0.76 9.84
N ASP A 72 2.97 0.11 10.80
CA ASP A 72 3.50 1.47 10.79
C ASP A 72 4.70 1.61 11.74
N THR A 73 5.49 0.57 11.85
CA THR A 73 6.74 0.62 12.58
C THR A 73 7.76 1.43 11.79
N ASP A 74 8.65 2.13 12.48
CA ASP A 74 9.71 2.92 11.85
C ASP A 74 10.67 2.06 11.01
N GLU A 75 10.72 0.75 11.28
CA GLU A 75 11.62 -0.17 10.58
C GLU A 75 11.13 -0.64 9.21
N LYS A 76 9.81 -0.69 8.95
CA LYS A 76 9.25 -1.23 7.68
C LYS A 76 7.88 -0.68 7.33
N GLY A 77 7.41 0.35 8.01
CA GLY A 77 6.16 1.03 7.74
C GLY A 77 6.28 2.15 6.70
N SER A 78 5.31 3.04 6.71
CA SER A 78 5.27 4.15 5.74
C SER A 78 6.48 5.07 5.85
N ALA A 79 6.98 5.32 7.07
CA ALA A 79 8.19 6.11 7.30
C ALA A 79 9.44 5.43 6.70
N TRP A 80 9.59 4.12 6.89
CA TRP A 80 10.70 3.38 6.31
C TRP A 80 10.72 3.47 4.79
N HIS A 81 9.57 3.35 4.12
CA HIS A 81 9.48 3.51 2.67
C HIS A 81 9.91 4.91 2.22
N ALA A 82 9.55 5.94 2.99
CA ALA A 82 9.98 7.30 2.69
C ALA A 82 11.49 7.48 2.89
N GLU A 83 12.09 6.90 3.94
CA GLU A 83 13.55 6.95 4.12
C GLU A 83 14.28 6.35 2.91
N GLN A 84 13.83 5.21 2.39
CA GLN A 84 14.47 4.61 1.20
C GLN A 84 14.46 5.57 0.00
N VAL A 85 13.36 6.32 -0.19
CA VAL A 85 13.29 7.34 -1.26
C VAL A 85 14.19 8.54 -0.97
N LEU A 86 14.19 9.01 0.28
CA LEU A 86 15.03 10.14 0.69
C LEU A 86 16.52 9.82 0.58
N ASP A 87 16.93 8.64 0.97
CA ASP A 87 18.31 8.16 0.83
C ASP A 87 18.72 8.10 -0.64
N TYR A 88 17.90 7.52 -1.48
CA TYR A 88 18.12 7.50 -2.93
C TYR A 88 18.27 8.92 -3.52
N LEU A 89 17.40 9.85 -3.14
CA LEU A 89 17.50 11.25 -3.61
C LEU A 89 18.73 11.97 -3.05
N ASN A 90 19.15 11.67 -1.81
CA ASN A 90 20.36 12.22 -1.21
C ASN A 90 21.63 11.70 -1.93
N GLU A 91 21.67 10.42 -2.27
CA GLU A 91 22.78 9.82 -3.03
C GLU A 91 22.91 10.47 -4.41
N ARG A 92 21.81 10.62 -5.15
CA ARG A 92 21.80 11.32 -6.45
C ARG A 92 22.31 12.75 -6.33
N GLN A 93 21.79 13.51 -5.36
CA GLN A 93 22.21 14.89 -5.13
C GLN A 93 23.72 14.97 -4.82
N SER A 94 24.22 14.06 -4.00
CA SER A 94 25.65 14.01 -3.63
C SER A 94 26.54 13.64 -4.81
N ALA A 95 26.07 12.75 -5.67
CA ALA A 95 26.75 12.36 -6.90
C ALA A 95 26.64 13.42 -8.01
N LYS A 96 25.81 14.44 -7.84
CA LYS A 96 25.42 15.41 -8.88
C LYS A 96 24.85 14.72 -10.12
N ASP A 97 24.12 13.66 -9.88
CA ASP A 97 23.49 12.86 -10.93
C ASP A 97 22.29 13.63 -11.52
N THR A 98 22.31 13.85 -12.83
CA THR A 98 21.31 14.59 -13.59
C THR A 98 20.49 13.70 -14.53
N ASP A 99 20.70 12.39 -14.51
CA ASP A 99 19.91 11.48 -15.32
C ASP A 99 18.45 11.48 -14.87
N PRO A 100 17.48 11.30 -15.77
CA PRO A 100 16.10 11.24 -15.38
C PRO A 100 15.83 10.02 -14.51
N PHE A 101 14.89 10.12 -13.57
CA PHE A 101 14.59 9.04 -12.65
C PHE A 101 13.10 8.68 -12.63
N LEU A 102 12.83 7.42 -12.31
CA LEU A 102 11.52 6.90 -11.95
C LEU A 102 11.57 6.34 -10.53
N ILE A 103 10.73 6.86 -9.66
CA ILE A 103 10.53 6.30 -8.30
C ILE A 103 9.16 5.67 -8.20
N TYR A 104 9.11 4.36 -7.97
CA TYR A 104 7.90 3.66 -7.58
C TYR A 104 7.82 3.64 -6.05
N PHE A 105 7.11 4.61 -5.49
CA PHE A 105 6.95 4.81 -4.06
C PHE A 105 5.68 4.10 -3.56
N GLY A 106 5.80 2.82 -3.23
CA GLY A 106 4.69 1.99 -2.80
C GLY A 106 4.66 1.79 -1.29
N PHE A 107 3.45 1.86 -0.72
CA PHE A 107 3.22 1.66 0.70
C PHE A 107 2.60 0.30 1.00
N SER A 108 2.81 -0.21 2.21
CA SER A 108 2.12 -1.40 2.72
C SER A 108 0.73 -1.04 3.26
N HIS A 109 0.59 0.12 3.88
CA HIS A 109 -0.68 0.68 4.33
C HIS A 109 -1.44 1.37 3.17
N PRO A 110 -2.75 1.48 3.29
CA PRO A 110 -3.64 1.11 4.38
C PRO A 110 -4.14 -0.34 4.34
N HIS A 111 -3.45 -1.26 3.70
CA HIS A 111 -3.81 -2.68 3.76
C HIS A 111 -3.84 -3.16 5.23
N ASP A 112 -4.75 -4.09 5.52
CA ASP A 112 -4.79 -4.75 6.83
C ASP A 112 -3.47 -5.55 7.08
N VAL A 113 -2.93 -5.60 8.26
CA VAL A 113 -3.37 -5.01 9.55
C VAL A 113 -3.01 -3.52 9.59
N ARG A 114 -3.94 -2.66 10.03
CA ARG A 114 -3.78 -1.21 10.05
C ARG A 114 -3.23 -0.74 11.40
N ASP A 115 -2.03 -1.18 11.74
CA ASP A 115 -1.36 -0.74 12.97
C ASP A 115 -0.81 0.67 12.77
N GLY A 116 -1.52 1.65 13.30
CA GLY A 116 -1.15 3.06 13.19
C GLY A 116 -0.24 3.53 14.31
N LYS A 117 0.37 4.69 14.12
CA LYS A 117 1.15 5.37 15.16
C LYS A 117 0.26 5.82 16.31
N PRO A 118 0.72 5.70 17.57
CA PRO A 118 -0.11 6.02 18.74
C PRO A 118 -0.73 7.41 18.70
N GLU A 119 0.02 8.43 18.28
CA GLU A 119 -0.44 9.80 18.20
C GLU A 119 -1.54 10.01 17.16
N LEU A 120 -1.41 9.35 16.00
CA LEU A 120 -2.41 9.42 14.94
C LEU A 120 -3.66 8.59 15.29
N LEU A 121 -3.47 7.42 15.90
CA LEU A 121 -4.59 6.66 16.44
C LEU A 121 -5.38 7.46 17.47
N ALA A 122 -4.69 8.12 18.42
CA ALA A 122 -5.32 8.95 19.43
C ALA A 122 -6.10 10.13 18.82
N LYS A 123 -5.60 10.73 17.73
CA LYS A 123 -6.29 11.77 16.96
C LYS A 123 -7.66 11.30 16.46
N TYR A 124 -7.73 10.07 15.94
CA TYR A 124 -8.94 9.49 15.38
C TYR A 124 -9.70 8.59 16.36
N GLY A 125 -9.35 8.61 17.64
CA GLY A 125 -10.02 7.84 18.69
C GLY A 125 -9.92 6.33 18.51
N ALA A 126 -8.97 5.87 17.72
CA ALA A 126 -8.76 4.46 17.41
C ALA A 126 -7.66 3.83 18.27
N VAL A 127 -7.64 2.52 18.31
CA VAL A 127 -6.59 1.74 18.98
C VAL A 127 -6.16 0.57 18.10
N ASN A 128 -4.89 0.19 18.18
CA ASN A 128 -4.44 -1.08 17.62
C ASN A 128 -5.09 -2.21 18.40
N HIS A 129 -5.84 -3.06 17.71
CA HIS A 129 -6.62 -4.11 18.32
C HIS A 129 -6.90 -5.24 17.32
N ASN A 130 -6.99 -6.47 17.81
CA ASN A 130 -7.14 -7.64 16.95
C ASN A 130 -8.27 -8.59 17.40
N ASP A 131 -9.09 -8.21 18.36
CA ASP A 131 -10.20 -9.02 18.86
C ASP A 131 -11.43 -8.15 19.11
N GLN A 132 -12.49 -8.42 18.35
CA GLN A 132 -13.75 -7.68 18.40
C GLN A 132 -14.41 -7.73 19.79
N GLU A 133 -14.30 -8.84 20.52
CA GLU A 133 -14.96 -9.00 21.82
C GLU A 133 -14.37 -8.12 22.90
N THR A 134 -13.05 -7.89 22.85
CA THR A 134 -12.31 -7.11 23.85
C THR A 134 -12.00 -5.69 23.42
N LEU A 135 -12.48 -5.28 22.25
CA LEU A 135 -12.31 -3.90 21.76
C LEU A 135 -12.99 -2.90 22.71
N PRO A 136 -12.31 -1.81 23.07
CA PRO A 136 -12.92 -0.74 23.87
C PRO A 136 -14.20 -0.17 23.25
N PRO A 137 -15.11 0.41 24.05
CA PRO A 137 -16.27 1.12 23.53
C PRO A 137 -15.91 2.20 22.53
N SER A 138 -16.80 2.46 21.58
CA SER A 138 -16.68 3.58 20.65
C SER A 138 -16.64 4.92 21.40
N ASN A 139 -15.96 5.90 20.80
CA ASN A 139 -15.84 7.25 21.35
C ASN A 139 -16.16 8.31 20.29
N SER A 140 -16.31 9.55 20.72
CA SER A 140 -16.73 10.68 19.89
C SER A 140 -15.69 11.12 18.85
N LYS A 141 -14.42 10.76 19.02
CA LYS A 141 -13.35 11.08 18.07
C LYS A 141 -13.34 10.15 16.86
N GLN A 142 -13.92 8.95 17.01
CA GLN A 142 -13.96 8.00 15.91
C GLN A 142 -14.86 8.50 14.79
N PRO A 143 -14.48 8.23 13.52
CA PRO A 143 -15.33 8.53 12.38
C PRO A 143 -16.71 7.87 12.50
N PRO A 144 -17.76 8.48 11.91
CA PRO A 144 -19.08 7.86 11.89
C PRO A 144 -19.10 6.60 11.02
N LEU A 145 -20.08 5.75 11.26
CA LEU A 145 -20.37 4.63 10.36
C LEU A 145 -20.74 5.13 8.96
N PRO A 146 -20.37 4.38 7.91
CA PRO A 146 -20.89 4.64 6.57
C PRO A 146 -22.40 4.59 6.55
N ILE A 147 -23.03 5.43 5.71
CA ILE A 147 -24.51 5.46 5.59
C ILE A 147 -25.11 4.12 5.16
N ASN A 148 -24.34 3.32 4.43
CA ASN A 148 -24.71 1.99 3.96
C ASN A 148 -24.10 0.87 4.80
N TYR A 149 -23.74 1.16 6.06
CA TYR A 149 -23.24 0.14 6.98
C TYR A 149 -24.30 -0.92 7.29
N LEU A 150 -23.86 -2.17 7.27
CA LEU A 150 -24.62 -3.31 7.75
C LEU A 150 -23.72 -4.22 8.59
N PRO A 151 -24.21 -4.71 9.75
CA PRO A 151 -23.42 -5.59 10.61
C PRO A 151 -23.22 -6.99 10.03
N ALA A 152 -24.05 -7.38 9.05
CA ALA A 152 -23.96 -8.64 8.32
C ALA A 152 -24.49 -8.44 6.91
N HIS A 153 -24.11 -9.31 5.99
CA HIS A 153 -24.63 -9.28 4.64
C HIS A 153 -26.15 -9.52 4.64
N PRO A 154 -26.93 -8.76 3.86
CA PRO A 154 -28.39 -8.85 3.87
C PRO A 154 -28.94 -10.10 3.18
N PHE A 155 -28.11 -10.83 2.45
CA PHE A 155 -28.45 -12.06 1.74
C PHE A 155 -27.31 -13.06 1.80
N ASP A 156 -27.64 -14.33 1.69
CA ASP A 156 -26.65 -15.40 1.56
C ASP A 156 -26.04 -15.38 0.15
N HIS A 157 -24.74 -15.16 0.08
CA HIS A 157 -23.98 -15.13 -1.18
C HIS A 157 -22.90 -16.21 -1.24
N GLY A 158 -22.92 -17.15 -0.30
CA GLY A 158 -21.93 -18.24 -0.22
C GLY A 158 -20.51 -17.83 0.21
N HIS A 159 -20.26 -16.56 0.47
CA HIS A 159 -19.03 -16.07 1.06
C HIS A 159 -19.23 -15.82 2.55
N THR A 160 -18.37 -16.40 3.35
CA THR A 160 -18.43 -16.24 4.82
C THR A 160 -17.47 -15.14 5.30
N THR A 161 -16.73 -14.51 4.40
CA THR A 161 -15.60 -13.71 4.77
C THR A 161 -15.75 -12.26 4.34
N VAL A 162 -15.59 -11.37 5.31
CA VAL A 162 -15.38 -9.94 5.08
C VAL A 162 -13.90 -9.68 5.14
N ARG A 163 -13.29 -9.34 4.04
CA ARG A 163 -11.84 -9.31 3.92
C ARG A 163 -11.19 -8.05 4.47
N ASP A 164 -11.91 -6.95 4.49
CA ASP A 164 -11.34 -5.63 4.80
C ASP A 164 -10.78 -5.49 6.22
N GLU A 165 -11.22 -6.33 7.12
CA GLU A 165 -10.85 -6.33 8.54
C GLU A 165 -10.21 -7.66 8.97
N VAL A 166 -9.53 -8.33 8.08
CA VAL A 166 -9.00 -9.69 8.29
C VAL A 166 -8.11 -9.85 9.52
N GLY A 167 -7.49 -8.78 9.98
CA GLY A 167 -6.65 -8.80 11.18
C GLY A 167 -7.43 -8.77 12.50
N VAL A 168 -8.77 -8.67 12.47
CA VAL A 168 -9.60 -8.59 13.67
C VAL A 168 -10.38 -9.90 13.86
N LYS A 169 -10.12 -10.60 14.97
CA LYS A 169 -10.84 -11.81 15.33
C LYS A 169 -12.31 -11.51 15.61
N GLY A 170 -13.19 -12.35 15.11
CA GLY A 170 -14.65 -12.22 15.29
C GLY A 170 -15.36 -11.49 14.15
N VAL A 171 -14.69 -10.57 13.45
CA VAL A 171 -15.28 -9.73 12.39
C VAL A 171 -15.83 -10.52 11.20
N TRP A 172 -15.34 -11.70 10.94
CA TRP A 172 -15.78 -12.58 9.84
C TRP A 172 -17.22 -13.04 9.95
N LYS A 173 -17.73 -13.12 11.20
CA LYS A 173 -19.12 -13.54 11.48
C LYS A 173 -20.05 -12.33 11.54
N ARG A 174 -19.58 -11.26 12.14
CA ARG A 174 -20.35 -10.05 12.36
C ARG A 174 -19.43 -8.87 12.52
N ARG A 175 -19.70 -7.82 11.79
CA ARG A 175 -19.03 -6.53 11.90
C ARG A 175 -19.82 -5.63 12.81
N ASP A 176 -19.45 -5.56 14.07
CA ASP A 176 -20.12 -4.65 14.99
C ASP A 176 -19.70 -3.21 14.78
N GLU A 177 -20.52 -2.27 15.25
CA GLU A 177 -20.28 -0.84 15.10
C GLU A 177 -18.93 -0.41 15.69
N ARG A 178 -18.56 -0.93 16.87
CA ARG A 178 -17.29 -0.57 17.53
C ARG A 178 -16.11 -0.94 16.67
N THR A 179 -16.11 -2.16 16.12
CA THR A 179 -15.05 -2.66 15.27
C THR A 179 -14.92 -1.80 14.02
N ILE A 180 -16.02 -1.53 13.33
CA ILE A 180 -16.00 -0.77 12.10
C ILE A 180 -15.54 0.68 12.33
N ARG A 181 -16.01 1.35 13.36
CA ARG A 181 -15.58 2.70 13.71
C ARG A 181 -14.10 2.75 14.07
N ASN A 182 -13.63 1.75 14.83
CA ASN A 182 -12.20 1.63 15.15
C ASN A 182 -11.35 1.41 13.88
N GLU A 183 -11.78 0.53 12.99
CA GLU A 183 -11.06 0.25 11.74
C GLU A 183 -11.04 1.46 10.79
N ILE A 184 -12.12 2.25 10.73
CA ILE A 184 -12.12 3.50 9.97
C ILE A 184 -11.13 4.51 10.59
N GLY A 185 -11.10 4.62 11.92
CA GLY A 185 -10.14 5.46 12.63
C GLY A 185 -8.69 5.01 12.39
N ARG A 186 -8.42 3.71 12.41
CA ARG A 186 -7.11 3.14 12.04
C ARG A 186 -6.75 3.44 10.59
N GLN A 187 -7.72 3.32 9.67
CA GLN A 187 -7.54 3.67 8.26
C GLN A 187 -7.12 5.13 8.10
N PHE A 188 -7.78 6.05 8.80
CA PHE A 188 -7.45 7.47 8.73
C PHE A 188 -6.05 7.75 9.30
N ALA A 189 -5.70 7.13 10.42
CA ALA A 189 -4.36 7.23 11.00
C ALA A 189 -3.27 6.77 10.03
N CYS A 190 -3.46 5.63 9.38
CA CYS A 190 -2.53 5.11 8.38
C CYS A 190 -2.44 6.02 7.14
N SER A 191 -3.58 6.53 6.67
CA SER A 191 -3.61 7.41 5.49
C SER A 191 -2.94 8.76 5.78
N GLU A 192 -3.16 9.34 6.95
CA GLU A 192 -2.46 10.56 7.35
C GLU A 192 -0.95 10.35 7.46
N ASN A 193 -0.51 9.20 8.00
CA ASN A 193 0.92 8.92 8.03
C ASN A 193 1.51 8.80 6.61
N ILE A 194 0.80 8.18 5.68
CA ILE A 194 1.23 8.13 4.27
C ILE A 194 1.37 9.55 3.71
N ASP A 195 0.40 10.42 3.95
CA ASP A 195 0.43 11.81 3.50
C ASP A 195 1.64 12.58 4.06
N ILE A 196 1.91 12.42 5.36
CA ILE A 196 3.09 12.99 6.00
C ILE A 196 4.38 12.51 5.30
N GLN A 197 4.48 11.22 4.98
CA GLN A 197 5.67 10.67 4.35
C GLN A 197 5.84 11.13 2.90
N ILE A 198 4.75 11.24 2.15
CA ILE A 198 4.76 11.84 0.81
C ILE A 198 5.23 13.28 0.90
N GLY A 199 4.70 14.05 1.84
CA GLY A 199 5.10 15.45 2.07
C GLY A 199 6.60 15.60 2.33
N ARG A 200 7.25 14.65 3.01
CA ARG A 200 8.72 14.66 3.21
C ARG A 200 9.48 14.51 1.90
N VAL A 201 9.03 13.59 1.05
CA VAL A 201 9.66 13.37 -0.27
C VAL A 201 9.46 14.58 -1.19
N LEU A 202 8.25 15.16 -1.22
CA LEU A 202 7.98 16.38 -2.01
C LEU A 202 8.86 17.54 -1.58
N LYS A 203 9.02 17.78 -0.28
CA LYS A 203 9.93 18.81 0.25
C LYS A 203 11.39 18.55 -0.15
N LYS A 204 11.80 17.29 -0.22
CA LYS A 204 13.14 16.95 -0.69
C LYS A 204 13.31 17.28 -2.17
N LEU A 205 12.35 16.93 -3.03
CA LEU A 205 12.38 17.31 -4.45
C LEU A 205 12.38 18.82 -4.66
N GLU A 206 11.60 19.55 -3.86
CA GLU A 206 11.60 21.03 -3.87
C GLU A 206 12.97 21.59 -3.47
N ALA A 207 13.57 21.07 -2.40
CA ALA A 207 14.91 21.49 -1.95
C ALA A 207 16.03 21.15 -2.95
N MET A 208 15.82 20.14 -3.80
CA MET A 208 16.73 19.81 -4.90
C MET A 208 16.50 20.68 -6.17
N GLY A 209 15.38 21.43 -6.23
CA GLY A 209 14.96 22.16 -7.42
C GLY A 209 14.33 21.29 -8.51
N GLU A 210 13.96 20.03 -8.18
CA GLU A 210 13.46 19.04 -9.14
C GLU A 210 11.94 18.98 -9.23
N ILE A 211 11.22 19.67 -8.34
CA ILE A 211 9.76 19.54 -8.25
C ILE A 211 9.04 19.97 -9.54
N GLU A 212 9.51 21.02 -10.19
CA GLU A 212 8.92 21.55 -11.43
C GLU A 212 9.18 20.65 -12.65
N ASN A 213 10.18 19.77 -12.56
CA ASN A 213 10.54 18.80 -13.60
C ASN A 213 10.02 17.38 -13.29
N THR A 214 9.25 17.22 -12.22
CA THR A 214 8.81 15.91 -11.76
C THR A 214 7.30 15.74 -11.94
N TYR A 215 6.88 14.73 -12.70
CA TYR A 215 5.50 14.28 -12.72
C TYR A 215 5.19 13.45 -11.47
N ILE A 216 4.20 13.87 -10.71
CA ILE A 216 3.74 13.17 -9.51
C ILE A 216 2.42 12.49 -9.82
N ILE A 217 2.40 11.16 -9.75
CA ILE A 217 1.21 10.35 -10.01
C ILE A 217 0.81 9.64 -8.71
N TYR A 218 -0.32 10.03 -8.14
CA TYR A 218 -0.91 9.35 -7.00
C TYR A 218 -2.00 8.39 -7.47
N THR A 219 -1.88 7.12 -7.09
CA THR A 219 -2.83 6.09 -7.47
C THR A 219 -2.95 5.00 -6.42
N ALA A 220 -3.99 4.18 -6.54
CA ALA A 220 -4.15 2.95 -5.76
C ALA A 220 -4.60 1.81 -6.70
N ASP A 221 -4.33 0.57 -6.29
CA ASP A 221 -4.81 -0.62 -6.99
C ASP A 221 -6.33 -0.79 -6.81
N HIS A 222 -6.84 -0.51 -5.62
CA HIS A 222 -8.27 -0.49 -5.26
C HIS A 222 -8.50 0.26 -3.95
N GLY A 223 -9.74 0.38 -3.54
CA GLY A 223 -10.13 0.91 -2.23
C GLY A 223 -10.49 -0.17 -1.22
N MET A 224 -10.90 0.27 -0.03
CA MET A 224 -11.35 -0.58 1.07
C MET A 224 -12.82 -0.29 1.38
N ALA A 225 -13.61 -1.33 1.56
CA ALA A 225 -15.04 -1.17 1.82
C ALA A 225 -15.38 -0.82 3.28
N ILE A 226 -14.61 -1.22 4.23
CA ILE A 226 -14.74 -1.11 5.70
C ILE A 226 -16.17 -0.84 6.18
N GLY A 227 -16.95 -1.91 6.35
CA GLY A 227 -18.35 -1.84 6.77
C GLY A 227 -19.36 -1.37 5.71
N ARG A 228 -18.95 -1.08 4.50
CA ARG A 228 -19.85 -0.74 3.38
C ARG A 228 -20.24 -1.98 2.59
N HIS A 229 -21.43 -1.96 2.04
CA HIS A 229 -21.98 -3.03 1.19
C HIS A 229 -22.63 -2.46 -0.05
#